data_da6115127eee3c30f1c6c3f0e3f2d705
#
_entry.id   da6115127eee3c30f1c6c3f0e3f2d705
#
_cell.length_a   1.000
_cell.length_b   1.000
_cell.length_c   1.000
_cell.angle_alpha   90.00
_cell.angle_beta   90.00
_cell.angle_gamma   90.00
#
_symmetry.space_group_name_H-M   'P 1'
#
loop_
_entity.id
_entity.type
_entity.pdbx_description
1 polymer ?
#
loop_
_entity_poly.entity_id
_entity_poly.type
_entity_poly.pdbx_seq_one_letter_code
_entity_poly.pdbx_strand_id
1 'polypeptide(L)'
;MDESVMNAIIGALIVGGFGVALVFVLGLVAVFGLWKLFTKAGKPGFYAIMPFLNLYTLVEITGLPVTWFWYSIIAGVLATWTGGLFGLVNLYLTFIIFRQLMRVFGKSDSIANVILNLIFPYITLPILGMSDAPYRGPQATDDVPRLPWIQ
;
A
#
# COMPACT_ATOMS: atom_id res chain seq x y z
N MET A 1 26.41 37.64 -8.03
CA MET A 1 25.26 36.77 -8.24
C MET A 1 24.06 37.69 -8.37
N ASP A 2 23.34 37.59 -9.48
CA ASP A 2 22.20 38.47 -9.80
C ASP A 2 21.05 38.22 -8.80
N GLU A 3 20.35 39.27 -8.36
CA GLU A 3 19.22 39.15 -7.41
C GLU A 3 18.13 38.22 -7.92
N SER A 4 17.91 38.17 -9.23
CA SER A 4 16.94 37.30 -9.86
C SER A 4 17.31 35.82 -9.68
N VAL A 5 18.58 35.47 -9.79
CA VAL A 5 19.10 34.10 -9.57
C VAL A 5 19.00 33.72 -8.09
N MET A 6 19.32 34.66 -7.20
CA MET A 6 19.19 34.46 -5.75
C MET A 6 17.73 34.16 -5.36
N ASN A 7 16.79 34.97 -5.84
CA ASN A 7 15.36 34.80 -5.56
C ASN A 7 14.81 33.50 -6.15
N ALA A 8 15.28 33.07 -7.33
CA ALA A 8 14.91 31.79 -7.91
C ALA A 8 15.42 30.60 -7.07
N ILE A 9 16.65 30.66 -6.59
CA ILE A 9 17.22 29.62 -5.72
C ILE A 9 16.45 29.54 -4.39
N ILE A 10 16.19 30.69 -3.75
CA ILE A 10 15.43 30.75 -2.50
C ILE A 10 14.02 30.18 -2.72
N GLY A 11 13.34 30.56 -3.79
CA GLY A 11 12.03 30.04 -4.15
C GLY A 11 12.04 28.52 -4.37
N ALA A 12 13.03 28.00 -5.08
CA ALA A 12 13.19 26.54 -5.30
C ALA A 12 13.44 25.79 -4.00
N LEU A 13 14.25 26.35 -3.09
CA LEU A 13 14.52 25.75 -1.77
C LEU A 13 13.28 25.74 -0.87
N ILE A 14 12.48 26.82 -0.89
CA ILE A 14 11.24 26.90 -0.12
C ILE A 14 10.22 25.88 -0.65
N VAL A 15 9.98 25.85 -1.95
CA VAL A 15 9.03 24.93 -2.58
C VAL A 15 9.49 23.47 -2.40
N GLY A 16 10.77 23.20 -2.64
CA GLY A 16 11.36 21.87 -2.44
C GLY A 16 11.29 21.42 -0.97
N GLY A 17 11.65 22.30 -0.03
CA GLY A 17 11.58 22.03 1.40
C GLY A 17 10.14 21.75 1.87
N PHE A 18 9.17 22.55 1.42
CA PHE A 18 7.77 22.31 1.71
C PHE A 18 7.28 20.98 1.14
N GLY A 19 7.66 20.65 -0.10
CA GLY A 19 7.33 19.37 -0.72
C GLY A 19 7.87 18.17 0.06
N VAL A 20 9.14 18.23 0.48
CA VAL A 20 9.76 17.17 1.30
C VAL A 20 9.06 17.05 2.66
N ALA A 21 8.76 18.17 3.33
CA ALA A 21 8.04 18.14 4.59
C ALA A 21 6.64 17.53 4.47
N LEU A 22 5.91 17.87 3.41
CA LEU A 22 4.59 17.31 3.12
C LEU A 22 4.66 15.78 2.91
N VAL A 23 5.60 15.31 2.07
CA VAL A 23 5.79 13.86 1.83
C VAL A 23 6.16 13.14 3.12
N PHE A 24 7.01 13.74 3.95
CA PHE A 24 7.39 13.16 5.25
C PHE A 24 6.17 13.03 6.18
N VAL A 25 5.36 14.08 6.31
CA VAL A 25 4.14 14.05 7.14
C VAL A 25 3.15 13.01 6.62
N LEU A 26 2.90 12.96 5.31
CA LEU A 26 2.03 11.94 4.72
C LEU A 26 2.56 10.53 4.95
N GLY A 27 3.88 10.33 4.87
CA GLY A 27 4.53 9.07 5.21
C GLY A 27 4.30 8.65 6.65
N LEU A 28 4.43 9.57 7.61
CA LEU A 28 4.15 9.29 9.02
C LEU A 28 2.68 8.92 9.26
N VAL A 29 1.75 9.64 8.63
CA VAL A 29 0.31 9.33 8.70
C VAL A 29 0.03 7.95 8.13
N ALA A 30 0.65 7.58 7.00
CA ALA A 30 0.50 6.27 6.40
C ALA A 30 1.03 5.14 7.30
N VAL A 31 2.22 5.32 7.87
CA VAL A 31 2.80 4.35 8.82
C VAL A 31 1.90 4.18 10.05
N PHE A 32 1.41 5.28 10.62
CA PHE A 32 0.50 5.23 11.77
C PHE A 32 -0.82 4.51 11.44
N GLY A 33 -1.37 4.77 10.26
CA GLY A 33 -2.57 4.09 9.78
C GLY A 33 -2.37 2.59 9.60
N LEU A 34 -1.26 2.19 8.97
CA LEU A 34 -0.89 0.77 8.84
C LEU A 34 -0.61 0.12 10.18
N TRP A 35 0.02 0.83 11.12
CA TRP A 35 0.21 0.36 12.49
C TRP A 35 -1.13 -0.03 13.13
N LYS A 36 -2.10 0.88 13.08
CA LYS A 36 -3.45 0.64 13.59
C LYS A 36 -4.15 -0.52 12.86
N LEU A 37 -4.00 -0.59 11.55
CA LEU A 37 -4.57 -1.66 10.72
C LEU A 37 -4.00 -3.03 11.11
N PHE A 38 -2.70 -3.15 11.30
CA PHE A 38 -2.05 -4.39 11.72
C PHE A 38 -2.43 -4.79 13.13
N THR A 39 -2.46 -3.84 14.07
CA THR A 39 -2.90 -4.13 15.45
C THR A 39 -4.35 -4.60 15.51
N LYS A 40 -5.24 -4.05 14.67
CA LYS A 40 -6.62 -4.56 14.55
C LYS A 40 -6.68 -6.00 14.05
N ALA A 41 -5.76 -6.38 13.17
CA ALA A 41 -5.65 -7.74 12.65
C ALA A 41 -4.87 -8.70 13.60
N GLY A 42 -4.51 -8.24 14.81
CA GLY A 42 -3.76 -9.04 15.77
C GLY A 42 -2.27 -9.19 15.44
N LYS A 43 -1.75 -8.32 14.54
CA LYS A 43 -0.33 -8.34 14.15
C LYS A 43 0.45 -7.20 14.82
N PRO A 44 1.76 -7.36 15.03
CA PRO A 44 2.59 -6.29 15.60
C PRO A 44 2.57 -5.06 14.71
N GLY A 45 2.18 -3.91 15.27
CA GLY A 45 2.06 -2.65 14.52
C GLY A 45 3.38 -2.17 13.92
N PHE A 46 4.53 -2.47 14.54
CA PHE A 46 5.84 -2.05 14.04
C PHE A 46 6.22 -2.65 12.68
N TYR A 47 5.53 -3.71 12.22
CA TYR A 47 5.70 -4.24 10.87
C TYR A 47 5.34 -3.21 9.78
N ALA A 48 4.56 -2.18 10.13
CA ALA A 48 4.25 -1.08 9.22
C ALA A 48 5.49 -0.28 8.79
N ILE A 49 6.54 -0.24 9.63
CA ILE A 49 7.78 0.50 9.36
C ILE A 49 8.72 -0.27 8.44
N MET A 50 8.64 -1.60 8.44
CA MET A 50 9.54 -2.47 7.68
C MET A 50 8.93 -2.81 6.31
N PRO A 51 9.52 -2.35 5.18
CA PRO A 51 8.90 -2.48 3.85
C PRO A 51 8.52 -3.91 3.47
N PHE A 52 9.40 -4.89 3.74
CA PHE A 52 9.13 -6.30 3.43
C PHE A 52 8.08 -6.92 4.37
N LEU A 53 8.17 -6.64 5.66
CA LEU A 53 7.20 -7.15 6.65
C LEU A 53 5.84 -6.48 6.48
N ASN A 54 5.80 -5.22 6.05
CA ASN A 54 4.57 -4.52 5.73
C ASN A 54 3.79 -5.25 4.62
N LEU A 55 4.43 -5.51 3.47
CA LEU A 55 3.80 -6.23 2.37
C LEU A 55 3.43 -7.69 2.77
N TYR A 56 4.35 -8.38 3.46
CA TYR A 56 4.09 -9.72 3.95
C TYR A 56 2.85 -9.76 4.85
N THR A 57 2.77 -8.85 5.82
CA THR A 57 1.64 -8.77 6.76
C THR A 57 0.34 -8.40 6.04
N LEU A 58 0.38 -7.50 5.05
CA LEU A 58 -0.78 -7.19 4.23
C LEU A 58 -1.31 -8.45 3.52
N VAL A 59 -0.44 -9.23 2.91
CA VAL A 59 -0.82 -10.49 2.26
C VAL A 59 -1.40 -11.47 3.29
N GLU A 60 -0.76 -11.62 4.45
CA GLU A 60 -1.18 -12.56 5.50
C GLU A 60 -2.56 -12.22 6.06
N ILE A 61 -2.83 -10.96 6.42
CA ILE A 61 -4.12 -10.54 7.00
C ILE A 61 -5.27 -10.61 6.01
N THR A 62 -4.98 -10.56 4.71
CA THR A 62 -5.99 -10.71 3.66
C THR A 62 -6.33 -12.19 3.39
N GLY A 63 -5.58 -13.14 3.95
CA GLY A 63 -5.78 -14.58 3.74
C GLY A 63 -5.26 -15.08 2.40
N LEU A 64 -4.51 -14.25 1.66
CA LEU A 64 -3.86 -14.68 0.43
C LEU A 64 -2.67 -15.60 0.74
N PRO A 65 -2.36 -16.58 -0.14
CA PRO A 65 -1.18 -17.40 0.02
C PRO A 65 0.11 -16.55 0.04
N VAL A 66 1.10 -16.97 0.84
CA VAL A 66 2.41 -16.28 0.96
C VAL A 66 3.12 -16.13 -0.39
N THR A 67 2.82 -16.97 -1.36
CA THR A 67 3.32 -16.86 -2.74
C THR A 67 3.00 -15.51 -3.38
N TRP A 68 1.89 -14.85 -3.01
CA TRP A 68 1.54 -13.50 -3.48
C TRP A 68 2.55 -12.44 -3.06
N PHE A 69 3.13 -12.58 -1.87
CA PHE A 69 4.23 -11.74 -1.42
C PHE A 69 5.43 -11.87 -2.37
N TRP A 70 5.86 -13.11 -2.67
CA TRP A 70 6.99 -13.34 -3.56
C TRP A 70 6.72 -12.86 -4.99
N TYR A 71 5.52 -13.09 -5.51
CA TYR A 71 5.12 -12.59 -6.83
C TYR A 71 5.17 -11.06 -6.90
N SER A 72 4.72 -10.36 -5.85
CA SER A 72 4.77 -8.90 -5.81
C SER A 72 6.21 -8.37 -5.76
N ILE A 73 7.10 -9.02 -5.00
CA ILE A 73 8.53 -8.66 -4.96
C ILE A 73 9.18 -8.89 -6.32
N ILE A 74 9.01 -10.07 -6.91
CA ILE A 74 9.59 -10.43 -8.20
C ILE A 74 9.06 -9.51 -9.30
N ALA A 75 7.76 -9.28 -9.36
CA ALA A 75 7.15 -8.39 -10.34
C ALA A 75 7.64 -6.93 -10.18
N GLY A 76 7.82 -6.46 -8.94
CA GLY A 76 8.38 -5.15 -8.65
C GLY A 76 9.82 -5.00 -9.12
N VAL A 77 10.67 -5.98 -8.85
CA VAL A 77 12.07 -6.00 -9.33
C VAL A 77 12.12 -6.06 -10.85
N LEU A 78 11.35 -6.94 -11.49
CA LEU A 78 11.33 -7.06 -12.95
C LEU A 78 10.76 -5.79 -13.62
N ALA A 79 9.85 -5.08 -12.98
CA ALA A 79 9.31 -3.83 -13.50
C ALA A 79 10.40 -2.77 -13.71
N THR A 80 11.42 -2.72 -12.87
CA THR A 80 12.54 -1.78 -13.00
C THR A 80 13.41 -2.09 -14.21
N TRP A 81 13.53 -3.36 -14.60
CA TRP A 81 14.38 -3.81 -15.71
C TRP A 81 13.65 -3.83 -17.07
N THR A 82 12.34 -3.97 -17.06
CA THR A 82 11.51 -4.13 -18.29
C THR A 82 10.80 -2.86 -18.74
N GLY A 83 11.25 -1.69 -18.26
CA GLY A 83 10.59 -0.42 -18.60
C GLY A 83 9.12 -0.33 -18.18
N GLY A 84 8.75 -1.05 -17.10
CA GLY A 84 7.41 -0.99 -16.52
C GLY A 84 6.43 -2.07 -16.98
N LEU A 85 6.79 -2.96 -17.94
CA LEU A 85 5.89 -4.02 -18.41
C LEU A 85 5.39 -4.90 -17.25
N PHE A 86 6.29 -5.37 -16.38
CA PHE A 86 5.91 -6.11 -15.17
C PHE A 86 5.26 -5.23 -14.09
N GLY A 87 5.28 -3.90 -14.25
CA GLY A 87 4.51 -2.98 -13.43
C GLY A 87 3.01 -3.21 -13.52
N LEU A 88 2.49 -3.58 -14.69
CA LEU A 88 1.08 -3.95 -14.86
C LEU A 88 0.73 -5.22 -14.07
N VAL A 89 1.64 -6.19 -14.03
CA VAL A 89 1.47 -7.40 -13.21
C VAL A 89 1.43 -7.03 -11.73
N ASN A 90 2.37 -6.20 -11.27
CA ASN A 90 2.43 -5.74 -9.89
C ASN A 90 1.18 -4.92 -9.51
N LEU A 91 0.71 -4.07 -10.42
CA LEU A 91 -0.53 -3.31 -10.26
C LEU A 91 -1.74 -4.25 -10.06
N TYR A 92 -1.85 -5.31 -10.86
CA TYR A 92 -2.90 -6.32 -10.73
C TYR A 92 -2.81 -7.05 -9.38
N LEU A 93 -1.62 -7.49 -8.96
CA LEU A 93 -1.42 -8.14 -7.67
C LEU A 93 -1.83 -7.22 -6.51
N THR A 94 -1.41 -5.95 -6.55
CA THR A 94 -1.78 -4.95 -5.55
C THR A 94 -3.29 -4.69 -5.54
N PHE A 95 -3.93 -4.66 -6.71
CA PHE A 95 -5.39 -4.52 -6.82
C PHE A 95 -6.11 -5.66 -6.08
N ILE A 96 -5.69 -6.90 -6.27
CA ILE A 96 -6.28 -8.05 -5.59
C ILE A 96 -6.03 -8.00 -4.08
N ILE A 97 -4.82 -7.65 -3.64
CA ILE A 97 -4.49 -7.49 -2.21
C ILE A 97 -5.42 -6.43 -1.58
N PHE A 98 -5.61 -5.27 -2.21
CA PHE A 98 -6.48 -4.22 -1.69
C PHE A 98 -7.96 -4.60 -1.73
N ARG A 99 -8.40 -5.31 -2.76
CA ARG A 99 -9.76 -5.85 -2.81
C ARG A 99 -10.04 -6.78 -1.64
N GLN A 100 -9.13 -7.70 -1.36
CA GLN A 100 -9.24 -8.59 -0.20
C GLN A 100 -9.16 -7.83 1.13
N LEU A 101 -8.28 -6.82 1.20
CA LEU A 101 -8.18 -5.97 2.39
C LEU A 101 -9.52 -5.29 2.72
N MET A 102 -10.23 -4.79 1.72
CA MET A 102 -11.57 -4.20 1.94
C MET A 102 -12.54 -5.26 2.50
N ARG A 103 -12.54 -6.46 1.95
CA ARG A 103 -13.43 -7.56 2.37
C ARG A 103 -13.19 -7.97 3.83
N VAL A 104 -11.93 -8.20 4.22
CA VAL A 104 -11.60 -8.64 5.59
C VAL A 104 -11.90 -7.59 6.65
N PHE A 105 -12.02 -6.31 6.28
CA PHE A 105 -12.51 -5.23 7.15
C PHE A 105 -13.99 -4.91 6.94
N GLY A 106 -14.72 -5.74 6.20
CA GLY A 106 -16.16 -5.58 5.97
C GLY A 106 -16.56 -4.30 5.23
N LYS A 107 -15.63 -3.73 4.45
CA LYS A 107 -15.89 -2.59 3.57
C LYS A 107 -16.29 -3.08 2.18
N SER A 108 -16.99 -2.21 1.44
CA SER A 108 -17.34 -2.51 0.05
C SER A 108 -16.08 -2.70 -0.80
N ASP A 109 -15.98 -3.84 -1.46
CA ASP A 109 -14.92 -4.21 -2.39
C ASP A 109 -15.22 -3.78 -3.83
N SER A 110 -16.08 -2.76 -4.00
CA SER A 110 -16.40 -2.23 -5.32
C SER A 110 -15.13 -1.75 -6.03
N ILE A 111 -15.12 -1.89 -7.35
CA ILE A 111 -13.96 -1.50 -8.18
C ILE A 111 -13.55 -0.05 -7.89
N ALA A 112 -14.50 0.86 -7.71
CA ALA A 112 -14.24 2.25 -7.41
C ALA A 112 -13.47 2.44 -6.09
N ASN A 113 -13.86 1.73 -5.03
CA ASN A 113 -13.18 1.79 -3.74
C ASN A 113 -11.77 1.19 -3.80
N VAL A 114 -11.60 0.11 -4.55
CA VAL A 114 -10.28 -0.52 -4.73
C VAL A 114 -9.36 0.37 -5.55
N ILE A 115 -9.86 1.00 -6.61
CA ILE A 115 -9.09 1.97 -7.41
C ILE A 115 -8.70 3.18 -6.54
N LEU A 116 -9.61 3.69 -5.71
CA LEU A 116 -9.31 4.79 -4.79
C LEU A 116 -8.18 4.42 -3.82
N ASN A 117 -8.20 3.20 -3.27
CA ASN A 117 -7.11 2.68 -2.43
C ASN A 117 -5.79 2.53 -3.19
N LEU A 118 -5.86 2.18 -4.46
CA LEU A 118 -4.68 1.99 -5.31
C LEU A 118 -4.01 3.33 -5.66
N ILE A 119 -4.82 4.38 -5.92
CA ILE A 119 -4.32 5.71 -6.27
C ILE A 119 -3.87 6.48 -5.02
N PHE A 120 -4.61 6.35 -3.92
CA PHE A 120 -4.37 7.10 -2.68
C PHE A 120 -4.15 6.20 -1.45
N PRO A 121 -3.19 5.24 -1.51
CA PRO A 121 -2.97 4.30 -0.39
C PRO A 121 -2.56 5.01 0.90
N TYR A 122 -1.82 6.13 0.79
CA TYR A 122 -1.37 6.93 1.93
C TYR A 122 -2.49 7.67 2.68
N ILE A 123 -3.69 7.75 2.08
CA ILE A 123 -4.87 8.36 2.69
C ILE A 123 -5.86 7.28 3.12
N THR A 124 -6.15 6.34 2.25
CA THR A 124 -7.20 5.34 2.44
C THR A 124 -6.83 4.27 3.46
N LEU A 125 -5.58 3.81 3.50
CA LEU A 125 -5.11 2.85 4.50
C LEU A 125 -5.14 3.43 5.94
N PRO A 126 -4.68 4.67 6.20
CA PRO A 126 -4.90 5.31 7.49
C PRO A 126 -6.37 5.45 7.88
N ILE A 127 -7.23 5.86 6.96
CA ILE A 127 -8.68 5.96 7.21
C ILE A 127 -9.24 4.59 7.61
N LEU A 128 -8.86 3.52 6.91
CA LEU A 128 -9.28 2.16 7.23
C LEU A 128 -8.72 1.72 8.60
N GLY A 129 -7.46 2.00 8.87
CA GLY A 129 -6.80 1.69 10.15
C GLY A 129 -7.44 2.40 11.35
N MET A 130 -7.87 3.66 11.19
CA MET A 130 -8.49 4.46 12.22
C MET A 130 -10.02 4.34 12.29
N SER A 131 -10.68 3.75 11.26
CA SER A 131 -12.12 3.55 11.24
C SER A 131 -12.55 2.52 12.30
N ASP A 132 -13.84 2.50 12.68
CA ASP A 132 -14.42 1.49 13.59
C ASP A 132 -14.65 0.13 12.92
N ALA A 133 -14.19 -0.07 11.68
CA ALA A 133 -14.33 -1.32 10.95
C ALA A 133 -13.58 -2.45 11.67
N PRO A 134 -14.28 -3.51 12.15
CA PRO A 134 -13.62 -4.64 12.79
C PRO A 134 -12.92 -5.50 11.74
N TYR A 135 -11.80 -6.10 12.14
CA TYR A 135 -11.18 -7.14 11.35
C TYR A 135 -12.00 -8.43 11.46
N ARG A 136 -12.47 -8.94 10.34
CA ARG A 136 -13.34 -10.13 10.27
C ARG A 136 -12.57 -11.44 10.06
N GLY A 137 -11.26 -11.34 9.97
CA GLY A 137 -10.40 -12.48 9.65
C GLY A 137 -10.25 -12.74 8.15
N PRO A 138 -9.31 -13.61 7.76
CA PRO A 138 -9.13 -14.00 6.37
C PRO A 138 -10.40 -14.69 5.87
N GLN A 139 -11.00 -14.12 4.86
CA GLN A 139 -12.19 -14.69 4.22
C GLN A 139 -11.71 -15.62 3.10
N ALA A 140 -12.08 -16.90 3.17
CA ALA A 140 -11.92 -17.80 2.02
C ALA A 140 -12.73 -17.22 0.86
N THR A 141 -12.04 -16.76 -0.17
CA THR A 141 -12.68 -16.18 -1.34
C THR A 141 -12.59 -17.16 -2.49
N ASP A 142 -13.73 -17.63 -2.93
CA ASP A 142 -13.84 -18.46 -4.14
C ASP A 142 -13.40 -17.70 -5.41
N ASP A 143 -13.28 -16.37 -5.31
CA ASP A 143 -12.94 -15.46 -6.42
C ASP A 143 -11.44 -15.19 -6.58
N VAL A 144 -10.58 -15.69 -5.69
CA VAL A 144 -9.12 -15.58 -5.93
C VAL A 144 -8.77 -16.58 -7.02
N PRO A 145 -8.19 -16.15 -8.15
CA PRO A 145 -7.73 -17.07 -9.17
C PRO A 145 -6.77 -18.07 -8.50
N ARG A 146 -7.23 -19.30 -8.32
CA ARG A 146 -6.35 -20.41 -7.94
C ARG A 146 -5.45 -20.66 -9.13
N LEU A 147 -4.26 -20.11 -9.06
CA LEU A 147 -3.27 -20.37 -10.08
C LEU A 147 -3.03 -21.90 -10.10
N PRO A 148 -3.10 -22.58 -11.26
CA PRO A 148 -3.14 -24.03 -11.36
C PRO A 148 -1.96 -24.77 -10.72
N TRP A 149 -0.88 -24.03 -10.39
CA TRP A 149 0.34 -24.55 -9.79
C TRP A 149 0.44 -24.34 -8.26
N ILE A 150 -0.63 -23.85 -7.61
CA ILE A 150 -0.72 -23.71 -6.16
C ILE A 150 -1.76 -24.72 -5.65
N GLN A 151 -1.35 -25.97 -5.54
CA GLN A 151 -2.06 -27.00 -4.76
C GLN A 151 -1.31 -27.28 -3.48
#